data_16a1ec853c1ffcbfef1f9e05edfcc839
#
_entry.id   16a1ec853c1ffcbfef1f9e05edfcc839
#
_cell.length_a   1.000
_cell.length_b   1.000
_cell.length_c   1.000
_cell.angle_alpha   90.00
_cell.angle_beta   90.00
_cell.angle_gamma   90.00
#
_symmetry.space_group_name_H-M   'P 1'
#
loop_
_entity.id
_entity.type
_entity.pdbx_description
1 polymer ?
#
loop_
_entity_poly.entity_id
_entity_poly.type
_entity_poly.pdbx_seq_one_letter_code
_entity_poly.pdbx_strand_id
1 'polypeptide(L)'
;MQSLLILIAGPVRSGTNNRAELIEANLHNMAQVALRVYQKGHIPVVGEWLALPIAKAAGSTEIGDAISEEYLYPGAHRLISRCDAILRLPGESRGADLD
;
A
#
# COMPACT_ATOMS: atom_id res chain seq x y z
N MET A 1 25.67 7.31 -3.15
CA MET A 1 24.60 7.17 -2.16
C MET A 1 23.86 5.86 -2.39
N GLN A 2 23.61 5.12 -1.32
CA GLN A 2 22.88 3.86 -1.43
C GLN A 2 21.38 4.11 -1.52
N SER A 3 20.72 3.46 -2.48
CA SER A 3 19.27 3.54 -2.59
C SER A 3 18.61 2.76 -1.46
N LEU A 4 17.59 3.35 -0.85
CA LEU A 4 16.81 2.71 0.18
C LEU A 4 15.54 2.12 -0.42
N LEU A 5 15.12 0.96 0.09
CA LEU A 5 13.80 0.41 -0.22
C LEU A 5 12.82 0.97 0.80
N ILE A 6 11.90 1.80 0.32
CA ILE A 6 10.98 2.57 1.17
C ILE A 6 9.55 2.12 0.94
N LEU A 7 8.92 1.60 1.99
CA LEU A 7 7.50 1.26 1.95
C LEU A 7 6.67 2.52 2.15
N ILE A 8 5.76 2.79 1.21
CA ILE A 8 4.83 3.88 1.33
C ILE A 8 3.52 3.32 1.91
N ALA A 9 3.17 3.77 3.10
CA ALA A 9 1.98 3.33 3.82
C ALA A 9 1.02 4.49 3.96
N GLY A 10 -0.28 4.23 3.80
CA GLY A 10 -1.26 5.28 3.90
C GLY A 10 -2.67 4.75 3.69
N PRO A 11 -3.66 5.64 3.69
CA PRO A 11 -5.05 5.22 3.53
C PRO A 11 -5.29 4.70 2.12
N VAL A 12 -5.99 3.58 2.03
CA VAL A 12 -6.50 3.04 0.77
C VAL A 12 -8.01 2.98 0.83
N ARG A 13 -8.55 2.16 1.72
CA ARG A 13 -10.00 2.00 1.86
C ARG A 13 -10.61 2.88 2.95
N SER A 14 -9.84 3.25 3.97
CA SER A 14 -10.33 4.06 5.10
C SER A 14 -10.83 5.42 4.63
N GLY A 15 -11.99 5.82 5.13
CA GLY A 15 -12.60 7.10 4.78
C GLY A 15 -13.29 7.12 3.42
N THR A 16 -13.40 5.99 2.72
CA THR A 16 -13.94 5.92 1.36
C THR A 16 -15.35 5.34 1.29
N ASN A 17 -15.85 4.73 2.37
CA ASN A 17 -17.12 4.00 2.39
C ASN A 17 -17.19 2.96 1.27
N ASN A 18 -16.04 2.35 0.94
CA ASN A 18 -15.89 1.36 -0.14
C ASN A 18 -16.23 1.91 -1.53
N ARG A 19 -16.18 3.22 -1.72
CA ARG A 19 -16.41 3.82 -3.04
C ARG A 19 -15.14 3.69 -3.88
N ALA A 20 -15.29 3.07 -5.04
CA ALA A 20 -14.15 2.74 -5.91
C ALA A 20 -13.34 3.97 -6.32
N GLU A 21 -14.01 5.08 -6.62
CA GLU A 21 -13.32 6.30 -7.07
C GLU A 21 -12.48 6.92 -5.97
N LEU A 22 -12.88 6.78 -4.68
CA LEU A 22 -12.10 7.29 -3.56
C LEU A 22 -10.92 6.37 -3.24
N ILE A 23 -11.11 5.07 -3.39
CA ILE A 23 -10.02 4.09 -3.22
C ILE A 23 -8.95 4.34 -4.29
N GLU A 24 -9.37 4.53 -5.55
CA GLU A 24 -8.43 4.85 -6.63
C GLU A 24 -7.69 6.15 -6.38
N ALA A 25 -8.39 7.18 -5.86
CA ALA A 25 -7.75 8.45 -5.55
C ALA A 25 -6.66 8.27 -4.48
N ASN A 26 -6.92 7.45 -3.46
CA ASN A 26 -5.94 7.17 -2.41
C ASN A 26 -4.72 6.44 -2.98
N LEU A 27 -4.95 5.44 -3.84
CA LEU A 27 -3.85 4.73 -4.50
C LEU A 27 -3.05 5.65 -5.42
N HIS A 28 -3.73 6.54 -6.13
CA HIS A 28 -3.08 7.52 -6.98
C HIS A 28 -2.18 8.45 -6.15
N ASN A 29 -2.65 8.91 -5.00
CA ASN A 29 -1.87 9.75 -4.11
C ASN A 29 -0.59 9.05 -3.65
N MET A 30 -0.69 7.77 -3.32
CA MET A 30 0.48 6.99 -2.94
C MET A 30 1.45 6.84 -4.10
N ALA A 31 0.94 6.66 -5.33
CA ALA A 31 1.78 6.57 -6.51
C ALA A 31 2.52 7.90 -6.78
N GLN A 32 1.87 9.04 -6.52
CA GLN A 32 2.51 10.34 -6.68
C GLN A 32 3.66 10.52 -5.66
N VAL A 33 3.48 10.05 -4.44
CA VAL A 33 4.56 10.06 -3.45
C VAL A 33 5.68 9.12 -3.88
N ALA A 34 5.33 7.94 -4.41
CA ALA A 34 6.31 6.99 -4.92
C ALA A 34 7.17 7.60 -6.02
N LEU A 35 6.55 8.37 -6.92
CA LEU A 35 7.28 9.05 -7.98
C LEU A 35 8.35 9.98 -7.39
N ARG A 36 7.99 10.76 -6.37
CA ARG A 36 8.94 11.67 -5.73
C ARG A 36 10.08 10.93 -5.03
N VAL A 37 9.74 9.81 -4.37
CA VAL A 37 10.74 8.95 -3.72
C VAL A 37 11.73 8.40 -4.76
N TYR A 38 11.19 7.93 -5.88
CA TYR A 38 12.02 7.42 -6.98
C TYR A 38 12.93 8.51 -7.54
N GLN A 39 12.40 9.71 -7.74
CA GLN A 39 13.18 10.83 -8.28
C GLN A 39 14.32 11.24 -7.36
N LYS A 40 14.23 10.93 -6.07
CA LYS A 40 15.30 11.18 -5.09
C LYS A 40 16.34 10.05 -5.04
N GLY A 41 16.20 9.04 -5.88
CA GLY A 41 17.17 7.96 -5.99
C GLY A 41 16.87 6.74 -5.13
N HIS A 42 15.68 6.63 -4.58
CA HIS A 42 15.29 5.50 -3.75
C HIS A 42 14.31 4.57 -4.47
N ILE A 43 14.04 3.42 -3.86
CA ILE A 43 13.13 2.42 -4.42
C ILE A 43 11.82 2.47 -3.63
N PRO A 44 10.76 3.05 -4.21
CA PRO A 44 9.47 3.09 -3.53
C PRO A 44 8.69 1.80 -3.77
N VAL A 45 7.91 1.39 -2.77
CA VAL A 45 6.97 0.30 -2.93
C VAL A 45 5.72 0.59 -2.11
N VAL A 46 4.56 0.29 -2.69
CA VAL A 46 3.27 0.38 -2.03
C VAL A 46 2.81 -1.05 -1.79
N GLY A 47 2.43 -1.38 -0.54
CA GLY A 47 2.07 -2.75 -0.18
C GLY A 47 0.94 -3.31 -1.04
N GLU A 48 -0.02 -2.48 -1.41
CA GLU A 48 -1.13 -2.88 -2.26
C GLU A 48 -0.69 -3.31 -3.66
N TRP A 49 0.42 -2.78 -4.16
CA TRP A 49 0.95 -3.20 -5.46
C TRP A 49 1.34 -4.68 -5.46
N LEU A 50 1.80 -5.17 -4.33
CA LEU A 50 2.14 -6.58 -4.17
C LEU A 50 0.92 -7.42 -3.82
N ALA A 51 0.14 -6.96 -2.85
CA ALA A 51 -0.93 -7.76 -2.26
C ALA A 51 -2.17 -7.87 -3.13
N LEU A 52 -2.55 -6.79 -3.83
CA LEU A 52 -3.78 -6.80 -4.62
C LEU A 52 -3.74 -7.77 -5.80
N PRO A 53 -2.67 -7.82 -6.61
CA PRO A 53 -2.61 -8.82 -7.67
C PRO A 53 -2.63 -10.25 -7.15
N ILE A 54 -1.98 -10.50 -6.01
CA ILE A 54 -1.97 -11.83 -5.38
C ILE A 54 -3.36 -12.19 -4.90
N ALA A 55 -4.04 -11.27 -4.22
CA ALA A 55 -5.40 -11.49 -3.75
C ALA A 55 -6.35 -11.75 -4.91
N LYS A 56 -6.19 -11.01 -6.00
CA LYS A 56 -7.01 -11.21 -7.19
C LYS A 56 -6.80 -12.60 -7.80
N ALA A 57 -5.55 -13.06 -7.84
CA ALA A 57 -5.23 -14.41 -8.30
C ALA A 57 -5.87 -15.48 -7.39
N ALA A 58 -6.05 -15.16 -6.11
CA ALA A 58 -6.69 -16.06 -5.15
C ALA A 58 -8.23 -16.00 -5.19
N GLY A 59 -8.81 -15.16 -6.05
CA GLY A 59 -10.26 -15.07 -6.23
C GLY A 59 -10.93 -13.80 -5.70
N SER A 60 -10.15 -12.84 -5.20
CA SER A 60 -10.72 -11.57 -4.74
C SER A 60 -11.34 -10.81 -5.91
N THR A 61 -12.53 -10.23 -5.70
CA THR A 61 -13.23 -9.46 -6.72
C THR A 61 -13.22 -7.96 -6.42
N GLU A 62 -12.98 -7.57 -5.16
CA GLU A 62 -12.91 -6.15 -4.79
C GLU A 62 -12.03 -5.96 -3.57
N ILE A 63 -11.44 -4.77 -3.45
CA ILE A 63 -10.64 -4.40 -2.28
C ILE A 63 -11.53 -4.41 -1.04
N GLY A 64 -11.09 -5.12 0.00
CA GLY A 64 -11.81 -5.19 1.26
C GLY A 64 -12.71 -6.40 1.41
N ASP A 65 -12.79 -7.27 0.40
CA ASP A 65 -13.50 -8.53 0.57
C ASP A 65 -12.65 -9.47 1.46
N ALA A 66 -13.25 -10.61 1.87
CA ALA A 66 -12.58 -11.52 2.79
C ALA A 66 -11.25 -12.05 2.23
N ILE A 67 -11.19 -12.28 0.92
CA ILE A 67 -9.98 -12.79 0.29
C ILE A 67 -8.88 -11.73 0.29
N SER A 68 -9.20 -10.49 -0.07
CA SER A 68 -8.19 -9.43 -0.08
C SER A 68 -7.63 -9.18 1.32
N GLU A 69 -8.46 -9.28 2.36
CA GLU A 69 -8.00 -9.10 3.74
C GLU A 69 -7.00 -10.18 4.16
N GLU A 70 -7.11 -11.39 3.62
CA GLU A 70 -6.16 -12.46 3.92
C GLU A 70 -4.75 -12.16 3.43
N TYR A 71 -4.62 -11.36 2.38
CA TYR A 71 -3.32 -11.11 1.74
C TYR A 71 -2.76 -9.73 2.03
N LEU A 72 -3.62 -8.72 2.25
CA LEU A 72 -3.16 -7.34 2.43
C LEU A 72 -2.24 -7.17 3.63
N TYR A 73 -2.72 -7.52 4.84
CA TYR A 73 -1.95 -7.28 6.05
C TYR A 73 -0.75 -8.21 6.18
N PRO A 74 -0.89 -9.53 5.98
CA PRO A 74 0.29 -10.39 6.01
C PRO A 74 1.32 -10.05 4.93
N GLY A 75 0.85 -9.64 3.74
CA GLY A 75 1.74 -9.21 2.68
C GLY A 75 2.55 -7.97 3.06
N ALA A 76 1.87 -6.99 3.68
CA ALA A 76 2.53 -5.78 4.15
C ALA A 76 3.56 -6.10 5.24
N HIS A 77 3.23 -6.98 6.18
CA HIS A 77 4.17 -7.36 7.24
C HIS A 77 5.41 -8.05 6.68
N ARG A 78 5.26 -8.94 5.71
CA ARG A 78 6.40 -9.57 5.06
C ARG A 78 7.27 -8.56 4.34
N LEU A 79 6.63 -7.60 3.67
CA LEU A 79 7.33 -6.58 2.91
C LEU A 79 8.10 -5.64 3.84
N ILE A 80 7.48 -5.22 4.96
CA ILE A 80 8.10 -4.33 5.95
C ILE A 80 9.44 -4.90 6.43
N SER A 81 9.49 -6.21 6.67
CA SER A 81 10.71 -6.85 7.18
C SER A 81 11.89 -6.74 6.21
N ARG A 82 11.63 -6.38 4.95
CA ARG A 82 12.65 -6.24 3.92
C ARG A 82 12.92 -4.78 3.55
N CYS A 83 12.12 -3.84 4.07
CA CYS A 83 12.27 -2.44 3.74
C CYS A 83 13.27 -1.76 4.67
N ASP A 84 13.97 -0.77 4.15
CA ASP A 84 14.91 0.04 4.92
C ASP A 84 14.20 1.13 5.71
N ALA A 85 13.04 1.59 5.22
CA ALA A 85 12.29 2.68 5.84
C ALA A 85 10.82 2.59 5.48
N ILE A 86 9.99 3.30 6.26
CA ILE A 86 8.55 3.41 6.01
C ILE A 86 8.22 4.91 5.95
N LEU A 87 7.50 5.30 4.90
CA LEU A 87 6.97 6.65 4.74
C LEU A 87 5.45 6.56 4.88
N ARG A 88 4.92 7.10 6.00
CA ARG A 88 3.49 7.06 6.26
C ARG A 88 2.83 8.36 5.81
N LEU A 89 1.83 8.23 4.95
CA LEU A 89 1.02 9.38 4.53
C LEU A 89 -0.04 9.70 5.59
N PRO A 90 -0.49 10.95 5.66
CA PRO A 90 -1.52 11.36 6.63
C PRO A 90 -2.87 10.71 6.31
N GLY A 91 -3.73 10.62 7.32
CA GLY A 91 -5.07 10.07 7.22
C GLY A 91 -5.23 8.79 8.01
N GLU A 92 -6.47 8.40 8.26
CA GLU A 92 -6.77 7.16 8.95
C GLU A 92 -6.51 5.97 8.02
N SER A 93 -5.82 4.95 8.54
CA SER A 93 -5.60 3.73 7.80
C SER A 93 -5.31 2.60 8.78
N ARG A 94 -6.17 1.61 8.81
CA ARG A 94 -5.97 0.44 9.67
C ARG A 94 -4.70 -0.31 9.29
N GLY A 95 -4.47 -0.48 7.99
CA GLY A 95 -3.28 -1.17 7.51
C GLY A 95 -2.01 -0.43 7.86
N ALA A 96 -1.99 0.89 7.67
CA ALA A 96 -0.83 1.71 8.01
C ALA A 96 -0.56 1.75 9.51
N ASP A 97 -1.63 1.75 10.33
CA ASP A 97 -1.49 1.77 11.77
C ASP A 97 -0.99 0.43 12.33
N LEU A 98 -1.28 -0.67 11.63
CA LEU A 98 -0.77 -1.99 11.99
C LEU A 98 0.66 -2.21 11.52
N ASP A 99 1.06 -1.46 10.53
CA ASP A 99 2.42 -1.50 10.01
C ASP A 99 3.39 -0.80 10.97
#